data_41ae6df1891937e3cb33a2cd9766b729
#
_entry.id   41ae6df1891937e3cb33a2cd9766b729
#
_cell.length_a   1.000
_cell.length_b   1.000
_cell.length_c   1.000
_cell.angle_alpha   90.00
_cell.angle_beta   90.00
_cell.angle_gamma   90.00
#
_symmetry.space_group_name_H-M   'P 1'
#
loop_
_entity.id
_entity.type
_entity.pdbx_description
1 polymer ?
#
loop_
_entity_poly.entity_id
_entity_poly.type
_entity_poly.pdbx_seq_one_letter_code
_entity_poly.pdbx_strand_id
1 'polypeptide(L)'
;VCMTAMLTACGGQGDAPAADSGAAESSAAESAGTEEAAEETEGIPNTVNTLDDLPGKTIGVQLGTTGDIFASDYEAEGSTIERYNKGADAVQALKQGKIDCVIIDAQPAQAFVEKNDDLKILEEDFAVEDYAICVSKDRSDLTEAMNGALAELKADGVLDQIVANYIGDETKGTCPYETPADADHSKGKLVMATNAVFEPYEYFEGTEIVGIDAEIARAICDKLGYELEIEDMEFDAIINAVQSGKADFGAAGMTVTEDRLTSIDFTDSYATSTQVVIVRK
;
A
#
# COMPACT_ATOMS: atom_id res chain seq x y z
N VAL A 1 36.63 -43.41 22.98
CA VAL A 1 36.90 -44.46 22.01
C VAL A 1 36.53 -43.87 20.68
N CYS A 2 37.37 -43.19 19.97
CA CYS A 2 38.48 -43.50 19.03
C CYS A 2 38.04 -44.35 17.84
N MET A 3 38.19 -43.84 16.68
CA MET A 3 38.95 -44.20 15.47
C MET A 3 38.22 -43.75 14.23
N THR A 4 38.69 -42.77 13.43
CA THR A 4 39.87 -42.72 12.51
C THR A 4 39.88 -43.78 11.40
N ALA A 5 39.89 -43.33 10.16
CA ALA A 5 40.75 -43.61 9.04
C ALA A 5 39.99 -43.45 7.70
N MET A 6 40.38 -42.55 6.81
CA MET A 6 41.48 -42.48 5.82
C MET A 6 41.21 -43.21 4.51
N LEU A 7 41.21 -42.36 3.42
CA LEU A 7 42.01 -42.42 2.17
C LEU A 7 41.70 -43.50 1.12
N THR A 8 41.57 -43.10 -0.16
CA THR A 8 42.51 -43.07 -1.27
C THR A 8 41.75 -42.68 -2.57
N ALA A 9 42.08 -41.77 -3.29
CA ALA A 9 42.91 -41.33 -4.41
C ALA A 9 43.22 -42.35 -5.52
N CYS A 10 42.95 -41.93 -6.79
CA CYS A 10 43.65 -42.18 -8.08
C CYS A 10 42.75 -41.66 -9.17
N GLY A 11 43.07 -40.73 -10.12
CA GLY A 11 44.32 -40.62 -10.84
C GLY A 11 44.05 -41.01 -12.30
N GLY A 12 44.08 -40.10 -13.27
CA GLY A 12 43.97 -40.41 -14.68
C GLY A 12 44.10 -39.15 -15.54
N GLN A 13 45.28 -38.97 -16.05
CA GLN A 13 45.84 -37.91 -16.88
C GLN A 13 45.76 -38.32 -18.36
N GLY A 14 45.67 -37.35 -19.28
CA GLY A 14 45.77 -37.58 -20.74
C GLY A 14 45.33 -36.33 -21.49
N ASP A 15 46.20 -35.54 -21.78
CA ASP A 15 47.03 -35.09 -22.91
C ASP A 15 46.27 -34.27 -23.97
N ALA A 16 46.77 -33.06 -24.15
CA ALA A 16 46.58 -32.20 -25.30
C ALA A 16 47.52 -32.64 -26.44
N PRO A 17 47.29 -32.22 -27.68
CA PRO A 17 48.34 -31.39 -28.28
C PRO A 17 47.85 -30.12 -29.00
N ALA A 18 48.85 -29.28 -29.21
CA ALA A 18 48.88 -27.91 -29.62
C ALA A 18 48.83 -27.68 -31.14
N ALA A 19 48.47 -26.41 -31.43
CA ALA A 19 48.96 -25.50 -32.46
C ALA A 19 48.71 -25.82 -33.95
N ASP A 20 48.13 -24.84 -34.65
CA ASP A 20 48.87 -24.18 -35.76
C ASP A 20 48.31 -22.77 -36.03
N SER A 21 49.20 -21.89 -36.39
CA SER A 21 49.16 -20.49 -36.68
C SER A 21 48.72 -20.20 -38.14
N GLY A 22 47.92 -19.13 -38.32
CA GLY A 22 47.72 -18.58 -39.65
C GLY A 22 47.32 -17.08 -39.54
N ALA A 23 48.26 -16.23 -39.94
CA ALA A 23 48.16 -14.78 -39.93
C ALA A 23 47.55 -14.22 -41.21
N ALA A 24 47.09 -12.96 -41.09
CA ALA A 24 46.84 -11.90 -42.10
C ALA A 24 45.57 -12.07 -42.96
N GLU A 25 44.74 -11.06 -43.13
CA GLU A 25 45.02 -9.72 -43.69
C GLU A 25 43.89 -8.73 -43.38
N SER A 26 44.29 -7.50 -43.24
CA SER A 26 43.57 -6.26 -43.18
C SER A 26 42.60 -6.04 -44.34
N SER A 27 41.36 -5.63 -44.05
CA SER A 27 40.58 -4.83 -44.99
C SER A 27 39.74 -3.82 -44.18
N ALA A 28 40.14 -2.56 -44.28
CA ALA A 28 39.36 -1.42 -43.82
C ALA A 28 38.09 -1.33 -44.66
N ALA A 29 36.94 -1.28 -43.99
CA ALA A 29 35.69 -0.85 -44.57
C ALA A 29 35.14 0.28 -43.68
N GLU A 30 34.89 1.40 -44.33
CA GLU A 30 34.34 2.65 -43.82
C GLU A 30 33.12 2.44 -42.93
N SER A 31 33.17 3.02 -41.76
CA SER A 31 32.00 3.21 -40.88
C SER A 31 31.11 4.29 -41.49
N ALA A 32 30.04 3.89 -42.14
CA ALA A 32 28.89 4.75 -42.36
C ALA A 32 28.18 4.86 -41.00
N GLY A 33 28.30 6.05 -40.41
CA GLY A 33 27.50 6.42 -39.24
C GLY A 33 26.02 6.41 -39.61
N THR A 34 25.29 5.41 -39.17
CA THR A 34 23.85 5.53 -39.00
C THR A 34 23.64 6.34 -37.75
N GLU A 35 23.27 7.60 -37.91
CA GLU A 35 22.57 8.36 -36.89
C GLU A 35 21.28 7.56 -36.58
N GLU A 36 21.30 6.84 -35.47
CA GLU A 36 20.11 6.30 -34.85
C GLU A 36 19.32 7.54 -34.35
N ALA A 37 18.33 7.91 -35.18
CA ALA A 37 17.34 8.90 -34.77
C ALA A 37 16.76 8.37 -33.43
N ALA A 38 16.98 9.13 -32.35
CA ALA A 38 16.24 8.95 -31.12
C ALA A 38 14.76 9.08 -31.51
N GLU A 39 14.04 7.97 -31.56
CA GLU A 39 12.58 8.00 -31.52
C GLU A 39 12.23 8.70 -30.21
N GLU A 40 11.75 9.95 -30.34
CA GLU A 40 11.00 10.58 -29.28
C GLU A 40 9.85 9.60 -28.97
N THR A 41 9.91 8.92 -27.84
CA THR A 41 8.80 8.14 -27.33
C THR A 41 7.70 9.15 -27.01
N GLU A 42 6.79 9.38 -27.98
CA GLU A 42 5.54 10.06 -27.70
C GLU A 42 4.91 9.35 -26.50
N GLY A 43 4.68 10.09 -25.42
CA GLY A 43 4.09 9.56 -24.21
C GLY A 43 2.74 8.91 -24.51
N ILE A 44 2.40 7.85 -23.81
CA ILE A 44 1.11 7.18 -23.96
C ILE A 44 0.01 8.20 -23.64
N PRO A 45 -0.91 8.50 -24.58
CA PRO A 45 -1.86 9.58 -24.39
C PRO A 45 -2.83 9.29 -23.26
N ASN A 46 -3.20 10.33 -22.51
CA ASN A 46 -4.29 10.26 -21.54
C ASN A 46 -5.63 10.21 -22.27
N THR A 47 -6.54 9.37 -21.79
CA THR A 47 -7.88 9.17 -22.35
C THR A 47 -9.01 9.51 -21.38
N VAL A 48 -8.67 9.89 -20.13
CA VAL A 48 -9.61 10.23 -19.05
C VAL A 48 -9.29 11.62 -18.54
N ASN A 49 -10.19 12.58 -18.73
CA ASN A 49 -10.00 13.97 -18.31
C ASN A 49 -11.03 14.42 -17.26
N THR A 50 -12.18 13.75 -17.20
CA THR A 50 -13.26 13.96 -16.24
C THR A 50 -13.84 12.62 -15.82
N LEU A 51 -14.70 12.57 -14.79
CA LEU A 51 -15.39 11.36 -14.37
C LEU A 51 -16.35 10.83 -15.47
N ASP A 52 -16.88 11.70 -16.32
CA ASP A 52 -17.74 11.31 -17.44
C ASP A 52 -17.02 10.47 -18.52
N ASP A 53 -15.68 10.46 -18.50
CA ASP A 53 -14.88 9.66 -19.42
C ASP A 53 -14.66 8.20 -18.94
N LEU A 54 -15.05 7.85 -17.71
CA LEU A 54 -14.81 6.53 -17.11
C LEU A 54 -15.54 5.37 -17.82
N PRO A 55 -16.78 5.53 -18.35
CA PRO A 55 -17.43 4.47 -19.11
C PRO A 55 -16.58 3.97 -20.28
N GLY A 56 -16.48 2.63 -20.40
CA GLY A 56 -15.70 1.96 -21.45
C GLY A 56 -14.19 2.00 -21.28
N LYS A 57 -13.66 2.46 -20.13
CA LYS A 57 -12.23 2.49 -19.84
C LYS A 57 -11.76 1.26 -19.08
N THR A 58 -10.45 1.05 -19.09
CA THR A 58 -9.78 0.08 -18.21
C THR A 58 -9.34 0.81 -16.95
N ILE A 59 -9.99 0.50 -15.83
CA ILE A 59 -9.82 1.15 -14.54
C ILE A 59 -9.03 0.23 -13.61
N GLY A 60 -7.92 0.70 -13.07
CA GLY A 60 -7.14 -0.02 -12.06
C GLY A 60 -7.61 0.33 -10.65
N VAL A 61 -7.71 -0.68 -9.80
CA VAL A 61 -8.10 -0.54 -8.39
C VAL A 61 -7.30 -1.48 -7.52
N GLN A 62 -7.23 -1.21 -6.21
CA GLN A 62 -6.74 -2.21 -5.26
C GLN A 62 -7.91 -3.13 -4.87
N LEU A 63 -7.66 -4.44 -4.89
CA LEU A 63 -8.66 -5.48 -4.62
C LEU A 63 -9.33 -5.30 -3.24
N GLY A 64 -10.65 -5.31 -3.23
CA GLY A 64 -11.48 -5.29 -2.02
C GLY A 64 -11.63 -3.92 -1.37
N THR A 65 -11.03 -2.85 -1.93
CA THR A 65 -11.23 -1.46 -1.46
C THR A 65 -12.58 -0.92 -1.91
N THR A 66 -12.98 0.24 -1.39
CA THR A 66 -14.15 0.97 -1.88
C THR A 66 -13.95 1.47 -3.31
N GLY A 67 -12.71 1.80 -3.70
CA GLY A 67 -12.38 2.08 -5.10
C GLY A 67 -12.72 0.92 -6.03
N ASP A 68 -12.46 -0.34 -5.62
CA ASP A 68 -12.89 -1.54 -6.37
C ASP A 68 -14.42 -1.67 -6.41
N ILE A 69 -15.09 -1.47 -5.28
CA ILE A 69 -16.55 -1.57 -5.19
C ILE A 69 -17.22 -0.56 -6.13
N PHE A 70 -16.85 0.71 -6.04
CA PHE A 70 -17.44 1.78 -6.86
C PHE A 70 -17.06 1.68 -8.33
N ALA A 71 -15.81 1.32 -8.64
CA ALA A 71 -15.37 1.11 -10.03
C ALA A 71 -16.15 -0.02 -10.69
N SER A 72 -16.57 -1.05 -9.94
CA SER A 72 -17.33 -2.19 -10.46
C SER A 72 -18.69 -1.80 -11.05
N ASP A 73 -19.29 -0.68 -10.64
CA ASP A 73 -20.53 -0.17 -11.22
C ASP A 73 -20.34 0.20 -12.69
N TYR A 74 -19.15 0.62 -13.10
CA TYR A 74 -18.83 0.95 -14.50
C TYR A 74 -18.69 -0.28 -15.41
N GLU A 75 -18.63 -1.51 -14.87
CA GLU A 75 -18.66 -2.73 -15.71
C GLU A 75 -19.94 -2.81 -16.53
N ALA A 76 -21.07 -2.33 -15.96
CA ALA A 76 -22.35 -2.24 -16.68
C ALA A 76 -22.33 -1.22 -17.83
N GLU A 77 -21.38 -0.28 -17.81
CA GLU A 77 -21.17 0.77 -18.82
C GLU A 77 -20.03 0.42 -19.79
N GLY A 78 -19.54 -0.83 -19.74
CA GLY A 78 -18.54 -1.36 -20.66
C GLY A 78 -17.09 -1.17 -20.23
N SER A 79 -16.84 -0.73 -19.00
CA SER A 79 -15.48 -0.63 -18.44
C SER A 79 -14.93 -1.99 -18.05
N THR A 80 -13.60 -2.10 -18.04
CA THR A 80 -12.88 -3.26 -17.51
C THR A 80 -12.22 -2.86 -16.20
N ILE A 81 -12.46 -3.61 -15.13
CA ILE A 81 -11.84 -3.34 -13.83
C ILE A 81 -10.70 -4.30 -13.61
N GLU A 82 -9.47 -3.74 -13.59
CA GLU A 82 -8.23 -4.47 -13.33
C GLU A 82 -7.87 -4.32 -11.85
N ARG A 83 -7.92 -5.47 -11.14
CA ARG A 83 -7.72 -5.55 -9.70
C ARG A 83 -6.29 -5.92 -9.37
N TYR A 84 -5.64 -5.13 -8.53
CA TYR A 84 -4.26 -5.31 -8.08
C TYR A 84 -4.22 -5.52 -6.58
N ASN A 85 -3.26 -6.28 -6.08
CA ASN A 85 -3.08 -6.45 -4.64
C ASN A 85 -2.59 -5.14 -3.96
N LYS A 86 -1.89 -4.28 -4.73
CA LYS A 86 -1.34 -3.02 -4.24
C LYS A 86 -1.67 -1.87 -5.18
N GLY A 87 -2.00 -0.70 -4.61
CA GLY A 87 -2.21 0.51 -5.39
C GLY A 87 -0.99 0.89 -6.26
N ALA A 88 0.22 0.64 -5.78
CA ALA A 88 1.45 0.89 -6.53
C ALA A 88 1.54 0.06 -7.84
N ASP A 89 1.01 -1.17 -7.86
CA ASP A 89 1.00 -2.01 -9.06
C ASP A 89 0.00 -1.46 -10.10
N ALA A 90 -1.16 -0.95 -9.64
CA ALA A 90 -2.11 -0.25 -10.49
C ALA A 90 -1.49 1.01 -11.10
N VAL A 91 -0.80 1.83 -10.29
CA VAL A 91 -0.09 3.04 -10.76
C VAL A 91 0.99 2.68 -11.78
N GLN A 92 1.74 1.60 -11.55
CA GLN A 92 2.74 1.13 -12.51
C GLN A 92 2.10 0.65 -13.83
N ALA A 93 0.95 -0.02 -13.78
CA ALA A 93 0.19 -0.42 -14.96
C ALA A 93 -0.34 0.79 -15.74
N LEU A 94 -0.79 1.85 -15.04
CA LEU A 94 -1.18 3.13 -15.62
C LEU A 94 -0.02 3.77 -16.40
N LYS A 95 1.16 3.85 -15.81
CA LYS A 95 2.37 4.39 -16.45
C LYS A 95 2.77 3.60 -17.69
N GLN A 96 2.55 2.29 -17.70
CA GLN A 96 2.82 1.41 -18.83
C GLN A 96 1.71 1.44 -19.91
N GLY A 97 0.64 2.20 -19.72
CA GLY A 97 -0.49 2.27 -20.66
C GLY A 97 -1.33 1.00 -20.74
N LYS A 98 -1.23 0.12 -19.74
CA LYS A 98 -2.05 -1.09 -19.66
C LYS A 98 -3.47 -0.81 -19.21
N ILE A 99 -3.64 0.26 -18.46
CA ILE A 99 -4.93 0.78 -17.97
C ILE A 99 -5.02 2.29 -18.25
N ASP A 100 -6.22 2.83 -18.21
CA ASP A 100 -6.51 4.22 -18.53
C ASP A 100 -6.40 5.15 -17.31
N CYS A 101 -6.82 4.68 -16.14
CA CYS A 101 -6.79 5.43 -14.88
C CYS A 101 -6.71 4.49 -13.68
N VAL A 102 -6.47 5.07 -12.50
CA VAL A 102 -6.52 4.37 -11.19
C VAL A 102 -7.49 5.12 -10.29
N ILE A 103 -8.42 4.39 -9.64
CA ILE A 103 -9.26 4.93 -8.57
C ILE A 103 -8.66 4.50 -7.23
N ILE A 104 -8.37 5.47 -6.37
CA ILE A 104 -7.74 5.28 -5.06
C ILE A 104 -8.01 6.51 -4.18
N ASP A 105 -7.75 6.39 -2.89
CA ASP A 105 -7.91 7.47 -1.92
C ASP A 105 -6.95 8.63 -2.16
N ALA A 106 -7.42 9.85 -1.84
CA ALA A 106 -6.75 11.11 -2.18
C ALA A 106 -5.33 11.24 -1.61
N GLN A 107 -5.11 10.85 -0.35
CA GLN A 107 -3.79 10.98 0.28
C GLN A 107 -2.75 10.03 -0.33
N PRO A 108 -3.04 8.71 -0.49
CA PRO A 108 -2.17 7.82 -1.26
C PRO A 108 -1.98 8.26 -2.72
N ALA A 109 -3.04 8.77 -3.38
CA ALA A 109 -2.92 9.31 -4.73
C ALA A 109 -1.92 10.47 -4.78
N GLN A 110 -1.98 11.39 -3.82
CA GLN A 110 -1.03 12.49 -3.69
C GLN A 110 0.40 11.97 -3.51
N ALA A 111 0.61 10.99 -2.61
CA ALA A 111 1.92 10.37 -2.40
C ALA A 111 2.48 9.70 -3.69
N PHE A 112 1.61 9.16 -4.54
CA PHE A 112 2.01 8.61 -5.83
C PHE A 112 2.38 9.69 -6.84
N VAL A 113 1.57 10.74 -6.99
CA VAL A 113 1.84 11.79 -8.00
C VAL A 113 3.02 12.66 -7.63
N GLU A 114 3.33 12.85 -6.34
CA GLU A 114 4.56 13.51 -5.89
C GLU A 114 5.84 12.77 -6.31
N LYS A 115 5.77 11.46 -6.43
CA LYS A 115 6.88 10.60 -6.85
C LYS A 115 6.90 10.32 -8.36
N ASN A 116 5.89 10.79 -9.12
CA ASN A 116 5.70 10.49 -10.54
C ASN A 116 5.21 11.72 -11.30
N ASP A 117 6.16 12.49 -11.84
CA ASP A 117 5.89 13.75 -12.56
C ASP A 117 5.02 13.58 -13.82
N ASP A 118 4.89 12.38 -14.35
CA ASP A 118 4.09 12.00 -15.52
C ASP A 118 2.62 11.70 -15.20
N LEU A 119 2.24 11.78 -13.91
CA LEU A 119 0.89 11.53 -13.42
C LEU A 119 0.25 12.80 -12.83
N LYS A 120 -1.07 12.81 -12.77
CA LYS A 120 -1.88 13.82 -12.09
C LYS A 120 -3.16 13.21 -11.53
N ILE A 121 -3.76 13.88 -10.55
CA ILE A 121 -5.08 13.58 -10.02
C ILE A 121 -6.10 14.47 -10.77
N LEU A 122 -7.28 13.93 -11.08
CA LEU A 122 -8.40 14.75 -11.57
C LEU A 122 -8.89 15.68 -10.45
N GLU A 123 -9.39 16.85 -10.82
CA GLU A 123 -9.89 17.87 -9.86
C GLU A 123 -11.21 17.46 -9.18
N GLU A 124 -11.95 16.53 -9.78
CA GLU A 124 -13.26 16.08 -9.30
C GLU A 124 -13.07 14.93 -8.30
N ASP A 125 -13.67 15.08 -7.11
CA ASP A 125 -13.76 14.01 -6.12
C ASP A 125 -14.70 12.90 -6.63
N PHE A 126 -14.26 11.65 -6.52
CA PHE A 126 -15.04 10.51 -6.97
C PHE A 126 -16.08 10.07 -5.92
N ALA A 127 -15.67 9.95 -4.65
CA ALA A 127 -16.54 9.62 -3.54
C ALA A 127 -15.94 10.12 -2.21
N VAL A 128 -16.80 10.44 -1.22
CA VAL A 128 -16.38 10.80 0.14
C VAL A 128 -16.60 9.61 1.06
N GLU A 129 -15.65 9.34 1.95
CA GLU A 129 -15.60 8.16 2.79
C GLU A 129 -15.17 8.48 4.22
N ASP A 130 -15.69 7.69 5.18
CA ASP A 130 -15.30 7.76 6.58
C ASP A 130 -14.50 6.51 6.97
N TYR A 131 -13.29 6.69 7.49
CA TYR A 131 -12.44 5.60 7.98
C TYR A 131 -12.71 5.27 9.43
N ALA A 132 -12.81 3.99 9.73
CA ALA A 132 -12.98 3.47 11.07
C ALA A 132 -12.19 2.17 11.28
N ILE A 133 -11.98 1.82 12.53
CA ILE A 133 -11.31 0.58 12.94
C ILE A 133 -12.32 -0.55 12.92
N CYS A 134 -12.05 -1.65 12.22
CA CYS A 134 -12.92 -2.82 12.19
C CYS A 134 -12.60 -3.78 13.35
N VAL A 135 -13.64 -4.29 13.99
CA VAL A 135 -13.56 -5.19 15.16
C VAL A 135 -14.56 -6.33 14.97
N SER A 136 -14.24 -7.55 15.45
CA SER A 136 -15.16 -8.67 15.38
C SER A 136 -16.47 -8.37 16.10
N LYS A 137 -17.60 -8.78 15.52
CA LYS A 137 -18.93 -8.66 16.13
C LYS A 137 -19.05 -9.39 17.49
N ASP A 138 -18.18 -10.35 17.74
CA ASP A 138 -18.10 -11.08 19.01
C ASP A 138 -17.32 -10.29 20.08
N ARG A 139 -16.74 -9.15 19.73
CA ARG A 139 -15.92 -8.29 20.59
C ARG A 139 -16.48 -6.87 20.71
N SER A 140 -17.80 -6.76 20.94
CA SER A 140 -18.45 -5.47 21.21
C SER A 140 -17.86 -4.74 22.42
N ASP A 141 -17.32 -5.47 23.38
CA ASP A 141 -16.55 -4.94 24.51
C ASP A 141 -15.32 -4.15 24.06
N LEU A 142 -14.61 -4.65 23.05
CA LEU A 142 -13.44 -3.99 22.47
C LEU A 142 -13.84 -2.78 21.64
N THR A 143 -14.90 -2.90 20.83
CA THR A 143 -15.44 -1.76 20.05
C THR A 143 -15.82 -0.59 20.96
N GLU A 144 -16.55 -0.87 22.06
CA GLU A 144 -16.94 0.16 23.04
C GLU A 144 -15.72 0.79 23.73
N ALA A 145 -14.73 -0.04 24.12
CA ALA A 145 -13.51 0.45 24.75
C ALA A 145 -12.68 1.33 23.79
N MET A 146 -12.55 0.92 22.51
CA MET A 146 -11.84 1.70 21.50
C MET A 146 -12.55 3.02 21.20
N ASN A 147 -13.89 3.04 21.12
CA ASN A 147 -14.66 4.28 20.97
C ASN A 147 -14.43 5.24 22.14
N GLY A 148 -14.39 4.72 23.38
CA GLY A 148 -14.05 5.52 24.55
C GLY A 148 -12.66 6.15 24.43
N ALA A 149 -11.67 5.35 24.03
CA ALA A 149 -10.28 5.83 23.83
C ALA A 149 -10.21 6.87 22.69
N LEU A 150 -10.86 6.63 21.55
CA LEU A 150 -10.94 7.58 20.43
C LEU A 150 -11.55 8.91 20.84
N ALA A 151 -12.65 8.88 21.60
CA ALA A 151 -13.30 10.09 22.08
C ALA A 151 -12.37 10.91 22.99
N GLU A 152 -11.62 10.26 23.88
CA GLU A 152 -10.63 10.92 24.74
C GLU A 152 -9.47 11.49 23.92
N LEU A 153 -8.87 10.70 22.99
CA LEU A 153 -7.78 11.14 22.14
C LEU A 153 -8.17 12.34 21.27
N LYS A 154 -9.42 12.35 20.79
CA LYS A 154 -9.99 13.49 20.06
C LYS A 154 -10.14 14.73 20.96
N ALA A 155 -10.69 14.55 22.16
CA ALA A 155 -10.86 15.66 23.11
C ALA A 155 -9.53 16.26 23.59
N ASP A 156 -8.50 15.42 23.71
CA ASP A 156 -7.14 15.81 24.11
C ASP A 156 -6.34 16.43 22.94
N GLY A 157 -6.85 16.40 21.70
CA GLY A 157 -6.19 16.89 20.49
C GLY A 157 -5.09 15.96 19.94
N VAL A 158 -5.00 14.73 20.46
CA VAL A 158 -3.97 13.77 20.06
C VAL A 158 -4.24 13.26 18.64
N LEU A 159 -5.51 13.04 18.25
CA LEU A 159 -5.83 12.64 16.87
C LEU A 159 -5.40 13.72 15.88
N ASP A 160 -5.68 14.98 16.15
CA ASP A 160 -5.28 16.10 15.28
C ASP A 160 -3.75 16.21 15.19
N GLN A 161 -3.04 15.98 16.30
CA GLN A 161 -1.57 15.93 16.33
C GLN A 161 -1.02 14.81 15.44
N ILE A 162 -1.56 13.59 15.57
CA ILE A 162 -1.14 12.44 14.75
C ILE A 162 -1.36 12.75 13.27
N VAL A 163 -2.55 13.20 12.88
CA VAL A 163 -2.84 13.55 11.49
C VAL A 163 -1.88 14.64 11.00
N ALA A 164 -1.67 15.70 11.78
CA ALA A 164 -0.77 16.79 11.42
C ALA A 164 0.71 16.36 11.27
N ASN A 165 1.11 15.29 11.97
CA ASN A 165 2.46 14.73 11.82
C ASN A 165 2.69 14.08 10.44
N TYR A 166 1.64 13.65 9.75
CA TYR A 166 1.72 12.95 8.46
C TYR A 166 1.18 13.78 7.29
N ILE A 167 0.18 14.61 7.54
CA ILE A 167 -0.50 15.43 6.52
C ILE A 167 -0.35 16.90 6.87
N GLY A 168 0.29 17.67 5.98
CA GLY A 168 0.48 19.11 6.13
C GLY A 168 1.94 19.54 5.97
N ASP A 169 2.18 20.50 5.07
CA ASP A 169 3.52 20.91 4.63
C ASP A 169 4.43 21.41 5.77
N GLU A 170 3.85 22.08 6.78
CA GLU A 170 4.62 22.70 7.87
C GLU A 170 4.75 21.80 9.11
N THR A 171 3.92 20.77 9.23
CA THR A 171 3.79 19.94 10.44
C THR A 171 4.33 18.53 10.27
N LYS A 172 4.49 18.08 9.03
CA LYS A 172 4.95 16.72 8.72
C LYS A 172 6.29 16.41 9.41
N GLY A 173 6.31 15.33 10.20
CA GLY A 173 7.49 14.86 10.93
C GLY A 173 7.89 15.69 12.16
N THR A 174 7.03 16.62 12.61
CA THR A 174 7.39 17.52 13.72
C THR A 174 6.78 17.15 15.08
N CYS A 175 5.76 16.30 15.07
CA CYS A 175 5.00 15.97 16.28
C CYS A 175 4.52 14.51 16.30
N PRO A 176 5.42 13.51 16.18
CA PRO A 176 5.05 12.12 16.24
C PRO A 176 4.37 11.78 17.58
N TYR A 177 3.49 10.80 17.57
CA TYR A 177 2.92 10.29 18.81
C TYR A 177 4.01 9.51 19.57
N GLU A 178 4.20 9.85 20.84
CA GLU A 178 5.09 9.13 21.73
C GLU A 178 4.26 8.44 22.83
N THR A 179 4.46 7.12 22.99
CA THR A 179 3.86 6.38 24.11
C THR A 179 4.29 7.04 25.43
N PRO A 180 3.31 7.39 26.32
CA PRO A 180 3.63 7.96 27.63
C PRO A 180 4.58 7.08 28.42
N ALA A 181 5.57 7.69 29.10
CA ALA A 181 6.59 6.95 29.85
C ALA A 181 6.02 6.10 31.01
N ASP A 182 4.81 6.41 31.46
CA ASP A 182 4.06 5.72 32.50
C ASP A 182 2.90 4.86 31.94
N ALA A 183 2.88 4.62 30.63
CA ALA A 183 1.90 3.74 30.02
C ALA A 183 1.96 2.34 30.63
N ASP A 184 0.80 1.82 31.05
CA ASP A 184 0.68 0.48 31.62
C ASP A 184 0.18 -0.50 30.55
N HIS A 185 0.99 -1.47 30.17
CA HIS A 185 0.65 -2.52 29.21
C HIS A 185 0.39 -3.88 29.89
N SER A 186 -0.04 -3.87 31.15
CA SER A 186 -0.22 -5.08 31.97
C SER A 186 -1.35 -5.99 31.50
N LYS A 187 -2.25 -5.52 30.61
CA LYS A 187 -3.36 -6.32 30.08
C LYS A 187 -2.94 -7.28 28.96
N GLY A 188 -1.70 -7.23 28.49
CA GLY A 188 -1.17 -8.06 27.43
C GLY A 188 -1.10 -7.32 26.10
N LYS A 189 -1.39 -8.01 25.00
CA LYS A 189 -1.28 -7.47 23.64
C LYS A 189 -2.62 -7.41 22.92
N LEU A 190 -2.75 -6.46 22.00
CA LEU A 190 -3.73 -6.45 20.94
C LEU A 190 -3.01 -6.50 19.60
N VAL A 191 -3.50 -7.34 18.69
CA VAL A 191 -2.96 -7.52 17.35
C VAL A 191 -3.80 -6.71 16.36
N MET A 192 -3.17 -5.77 15.69
CA MET A 192 -3.74 -4.99 14.59
C MET A 192 -3.40 -5.65 13.26
N ALA A 193 -4.40 -5.93 12.42
CA ALA A 193 -4.22 -6.25 11.01
C ALA A 193 -4.21 -4.97 10.18
N THR A 194 -3.26 -4.85 9.25
CA THR A 194 -3.16 -3.69 8.35
C THR A 194 -2.60 -4.10 6.99
N ASN A 195 -2.60 -3.18 6.02
CA ASN A 195 -1.94 -3.34 4.73
C ASN A 195 -0.93 -2.21 4.50
N ALA A 196 0.31 -2.42 4.92
CA ALA A 196 1.35 -1.40 5.06
C ALA A 196 1.96 -0.93 3.72
N VAL A 197 1.10 -0.56 2.77
CA VAL A 197 1.45 0.01 1.45
C VAL A 197 0.61 1.25 1.11
N PHE A 198 0.03 1.90 2.13
CA PHE A 198 -0.98 2.95 2.00
C PHE A 198 -0.55 4.26 2.69
N GLU A 199 0.58 4.84 2.23
CA GLU A 199 1.10 6.12 2.76
C GLU A 199 0.07 7.25 2.55
N PRO A 200 -0.23 8.07 3.58
CA PRO A 200 0.43 8.22 4.88
C PRO A 200 -0.25 7.47 6.04
N TYR A 201 -1.23 6.60 5.80
CA TYR A 201 -2.00 5.92 6.84
C TYR A 201 -1.25 4.76 7.47
N GLU A 202 -0.73 3.82 6.64
CA GLU A 202 0.11 2.71 7.08
C GLU A 202 1.11 2.33 5.99
N TYR A 203 2.39 2.36 6.34
CA TYR A 203 3.47 2.04 5.40
C TYR A 203 4.75 1.66 6.15
N PHE A 204 5.68 1.04 5.42
CA PHE A 204 6.98 0.70 5.99
C PHE A 204 7.94 1.88 5.95
N GLU A 205 8.53 2.24 7.11
CA GLU A 205 9.73 3.03 7.21
C GLU A 205 10.87 2.13 7.71
N GLY A 206 11.74 1.72 6.80
CA GLY A 206 12.72 0.68 7.08
C GLY A 206 12.06 -0.67 7.34
N THR A 207 12.07 -1.14 8.59
CA THR A 207 11.44 -2.39 9.02
C THR A 207 10.20 -2.18 9.90
N GLU A 208 9.89 -0.94 10.21
CA GLU A 208 8.77 -0.59 11.08
C GLU A 208 7.56 -0.15 10.26
N ILE A 209 6.36 -0.49 10.74
CA ILE A 209 5.12 0.01 10.19
C ILE A 209 4.77 1.29 10.94
N VAL A 210 4.65 2.37 10.19
CA VAL A 210 4.36 3.73 10.67
C VAL A 210 3.15 4.29 9.92
N GLY A 211 2.65 5.44 10.35
CA GLY A 211 1.55 6.12 9.69
C GLY A 211 0.43 6.47 10.67
N ILE A 212 -0.56 7.16 10.15
CA ILE A 212 -1.70 7.67 10.95
C ILE A 212 -2.39 6.53 11.68
N ASP A 213 -2.72 5.43 10.97
CA ASP A 213 -3.44 4.30 11.55
C ASP A 213 -2.59 3.57 12.59
N ALA A 214 -1.30 3.40 12.33
CA ALA A 214 -0.37 2.77 13.26
C ALA A 214 -0.24 3.60 14.57
N GLU A 215 -0.14 4.94 14.46
CA GLU A 215 -0.04 5.81 15.64
C GLU A 215 -1.38 5.92 16.40
N ILE A 216 -2.52 6.00 15.71
CA ILE A 216 -3.85 5.96 16.34
C ILE A 216 -4.06 4.65 17.10
N ALA A 217 -3.71 3.52 16.47
CA ALA A 217 -3.80 2.21 17.12
C ALA A 217 -2.90 2.12 18.35
N ARG A 218 -1.67 2.66 18.28
CA ARG A 218 -0.75 2.73 19.41
C ARG A 218 -1.33 3.57 20.55
N ALA A 219 -1.85 4.75 20.24
CA ALA A 219 -2.44 5.65 21.23
C ALA A 219 -3.68 5.02 21.90
N ILE A 220 -4.51 4.29 21.15
CA ILE A 220 -5.63 3.54 21.70
C ILE A 220 -5.13 2.42 22.63
N CYS A 221 -4.17 1.62 22.20
CA CYS A 221 -3.61 0.54 23.01
C CYS A 221 -3.00 1.05 24.32
N ASP A 222 -2.24 2.15 24.27
CA ASP A 222 -1.67 2.81 25.45
C ASP A 222 -2.75 3.22 26.45
N LYS A 223 -3.84 3.86 25.97
CA LYS A 223 -4.99 4.23 26.82
C LYS A 223 -5.72 3.02 27.41
N LEU A 224 -5.84 1.95 26.63
CA LEU A 224 -6.53 0.73 27.06
C LEU A 224 -5.68 -0.19 27.93
N GLY A 225 -4.37 0.00 28.00
CA GLY A 225 -3.44 -0.77 28.83
C GLY A 225 -2.90 -2.02 28.12
N TYR A 226 -2.80 -2.01 26.80
CA TYR A 226 -2.26 -3.11 25.97
C TYR A 226 -1.01 -2.69 25.20
N GLU A 227 -0.12 -3.65 24.95
CA GLU A 227 0.94 -3.52 23.96
C GLU A 227 0.34 -3.71 22.56
N LEU A 228 0.71 -2.87 21.59
CA LEU A 228 0.31 -3.03 20.20
C LEU A 228 1.28 -3.95 19.45
N GLU A 229 0.75 -4.95 18.75
CA GLU A 229 1.43 -5.75 17.74
C GLU A 229 0.77 -5.50 16.39
N ILE A 230 1.54 -5.21 15.33
CA ILE A 230 1.00 -4.92 14.00
C ILE A 230 1.38 -6.05 13.04
N GLU A 231 0.39 -6.65 12.37
CA GLU A 231 0.56 -7.65 11.32
C GLU A 231 0.20 -7.06 9.95
N ASP A 232 1.17 -7.06 9.02
CA ASP A 232 0.94 -6.71 7.63
C ASP A 232 0.34 -7.88 6.84
N MET A 233 -0.67 -7.58 6.03
CA MET A 233 -1.32 -8.55 5.15
C MET A 233 -1.99 -7.85 3.96
N GLU A 234 -2.47 -8.62 2.98
CA GLU A 234 -3.25 -8.06 1.89
C GLU A 234 -4.57 -7.47 2.42
N PHE A 235 -5.01 -6.34 1.83
CA PHE A 235 -6.16 -5.58 2.34
C PHE A 235 -7.44 -6.41 2.43
N ASP A 236 -7.72 -7.22 1.40
CA ASP A 236 -8.88 -8.10 1.33
C ASP A 236 -8.89 -9.25 2.36
N ALA A 237 -7.73 -9.51 3.01
CA ALA A 237 -7.60 -10.50 4.06
C ALA A 237 -7.91 -9.97 5.47
N ILE A 238 -7.91 -8.64 5.68
CA ILE A 238 -7.99 -8.02 7.01
C ILE A 238 -9.29 -8.42 7.74
N ILE A 239 -10.45 -8.26 7.10
CA ILE A 239 -11.74 -8.58 7.72
C ILE A 239 -11.78 -10.05 8.15
N ASN A 240 -11.28 -10.97 7.32
CA ASN A 240 -11.23 -12.39 7.66
C ASN A 240 -10.27 -12.68 8.82
N ALA A 241 -9.14 -11.96 8.92
CA ALA A 241 -8.20 -12.10 10.03
C ALA A 241 -8.86 -11.68 11.35
N VAL A 242 -9.61 -10.57 11.36
CA VAL A 242 -10.33 -10.08 12.54
C VAL A 242 -11.49 -11.01 12.91
N GLN A 243 -12.28 -11.46 11.94
CA GLN A 243 -13.39 -12.41 12.19
C GLN A 243 -12.92 -13.73 12.78
N SER A 244 -11.78 -14.24 12.31
CA SER A 244 -11.22 -15.52 12.79
C SER A 244 -10.48 -15.41 14.12
N GLY A 245 -10.28 -14.19 14.64
CA GLY A 245 -9.49 -13.92 15.84
C GLY A 245 -7.97 -14.07 15.64
N LYS A 246 -7.50 -14.07 14.39
CA LYS A 246 -6.08 -13.98 14.08
C LYS A 246 -5.53 -12.59 14.42
N ALA A 247 -6.34 -11.56 14.21
CA ALA A 247 -6.11 -10.21 14.70
C ALA A 247 -7.28 -9.78 15.61
N ASP A 248 -7.02 -8.89 16.55
CA ASP A 248 -8.05 -8.35 17.45
C ASP A 248 -8.88 -7.27 16.76
N PHE A 249 -8.26 -6.48 15.90
CA PHE A 249 -8.88 -5.42 15.13
C PHE A 249 -8.12 -5.15 13.82
N GLY A 250 -8.74 -4.40 12.91
CA GLY A 250 -8.09 -3.95 11.66
C GLY A 250 -8.16 -2.44 11.54
N ALA A 251 -7.04 -1.81 11.20
CA ALA A 251 -6.95 -0.40 10.84
C ALA A 251 -6.09 -0.29 9.58
N ALA A 252 -6.68 0.22 8.49
CA ALA A 252 -6.08 0.23 7.16
C ALA A 252 -6.79 1.21 6.22
N GLY A 253 -7.06 2.45 6.66
CA GLY A 253 -7.89 3.39 5.91
C GLY A 253 -9.24 2.77 5.53
N MET A 254 -9.82 1.95 6.41
CA MET A 254 -10.97 1.12 6.07
C MET A 254 -12.28 1.88 6.18
N THR A 255 -12.96 2.04 5.06
CA THR A 255 -14.26 2.70 4.97
C THR A 255 -15.37 1.83 5.53
N VAL A 256 -16.28 2.45 6.30
CA VAL A 256 -17.52 1.83 6.77
C VAL A 256 -18.48 1.69 5.59
N THR A 257 -18.87 0.45 5.26
CA THR A 257 -19.90 0.19 4.24
C THR A 257 -20.96 -0.75 4.79
N GLU A 258 -22.19 -0.68 4.23
CA GLU A 258 -23.29 -1.57 4.63
C GLU A 258 -22.91 -3.05 4.44
N ASP A 259 -22.19 -3.38 3.38
CA ASP A 259 -21.76 -4.75 3.10
C ASP A 259 -20.78 -5.24 4.17
N ARG A 260 -19.75 -4.45 4.49
CA ARG A 260 -18.78 -4.77 5.56
C ARG A 260 -19.45 -4.91 6.92
N LEU A 261 -20.43 -4.04 7.22
CA LEU A 261 -21.23 -4.10 8.45
C LEU A 261 -22.04 -5.40 8.60
N THR A 262 -22.29 -6.16 7.54
CA THR A 262 -22.89 -7.51 7.68
C THR A 262 -21.97 -8.47 8.40
N SER A 263 -20.66 -8.31 8.27
CA SER A 263 -19.61 -9.26 8.66
C SER A 263 -18.80 -8.83 9.86
N ILE A 264 -18.62 -7.51 10.05
CA ILE A 264 -17.73 -6.91 11.05
C ILE A 264 -18.41 -5.70 11.70
N ASP A 265 -18.01 -5.30 12.89
CA ASP A 265 -18.37 -4.03 13.49
C ASP A 265 -17.26 -3.00 13.26
N PHE A 266 -17.61 -1.73 13.38
CA PHE A 266 -16.67 -0.61 13.28
C PHE A 266 -16.75 0.28 14.51
N THR A 267 -15.63 0.93 14.83
CA THR A 267 -15.61 2.04 15.77
C THR A 267 -16.30 3.28 15.18
N ASP A 268 -16.40 4.33 15.97
CA ASP A 268 -16.64 5.68 15.45
C ASP A 268 -15.52 6.04 14.47
N SER A 269 -15.83 6.88 13.47
CA SER A 269 -14.88 7.33 12.47
C SER A 269 -13.77 8.19 13.08
N TYR A 270 -12.52 7.93 12.67
CA TYR A 270 -11.35 8.72 13.08
C TYR A 270 -10.85 9.67 11.99
N ALA A 271 -11.22 9.46 10.73
CA ALA A 271 -10.83 10.30 9.59
C ALA A 271 -11.91 10.27 8.50
N THR A 272 -11.90 11.30 7.65
CA THR A 272 -12.68 11.36 6.41
C THR A 272 -11.69 11.45 5.24
N SER A 273 -11.94 10.71 4.18
CA SER A 273 -11.16 10.72 2.94
C SER A 273 -12.06 10.86 1.73
N THR A 274 -11.45 11.01 0.56
CA THR A 274 -12.11 11.00 -0.75
C THR A 274 -11.43 10.00 -1.67
N GLN A 275 -12.22 9.29 -2.47
CA GLN A 275 -11.71 8.57 -3.63
C GLN A 275 -11.46 9.56 -4.76
N VAL A 276 -10.35 9.41 -5.47
CA VAL A 276 -9.94 10.25 -6.60
C VAL A 276 -9.46 9.39 -7.77
N VAL A 277 -9.27 10.02 -8.92
CA VAL A 277 -8.82 9.35 -10.14
C VAL A 277 -7.42 9.86 -10.51
N ILE A 278 -6.45 8.94 -10.56
CA ILE A 278 -5.10 9.21 -11.09
C ILE A 278 -5.09 8.91 -12.58
N VAL A 279 -4.53 9.83 -13.37
CA VAL A 279 -4.36 9.70 -14.81
C VAL A 279 -2.96 10.14 -15.24
N ARG A 280 -2.54 9.77 -16.46
CA ARG A 280 -1.36 10.32 -17.12
C ARG A 280 -1.56 11.81 -17.44
N LYS A 281 -0.46 12.59 -17.49
CA LYS A 281 -0.49 14.00 -17.95
C LYS A 281 -0.62 14.11 -19.45
#